data_c2701a6f93512236f3e5a20e39d32586
#
_entry.id   c2701a6f93512236f3e5a20e39d32586
#
_cell.length_a   1.000
_cell.length_b   1.000
_cell.length_c   1.000
_cell.angle_alpha   90.00
_cell.angle_beta   90.00
_cell.angle_gamma   90.00
#
_symmetry.space_group_name_H-M   'P 1'
#
loop_
_entity.id
_entity.type
_entity.pdbx_description
1 polymer ?
#
loop_
_entity_poly.entity_id
_entity_poly.type
_entity_poly.pdbx_seq_one_letter_code
_entity_poly.pdbx_strand_id
1 'polypeptide(L)'
;MLNPFRRVQGERARAPHSKAGTGAAGEERAAAMLCGMGWRILARNWRSGHLELDIVAQEGDTLVFVEVKTRDADGMQRPYEALTAVKKERLLRAAQAWLAANDAWNRPCRFDLVCVAVRSGTYQTELIRNVIEFADIGTRHAVGGGNASWQPW
;
A
#
# COMPACT_ATOMS: atom_id res chain seq x y z
N MET A 1 -18.12 46.71 9.69
CA MET A 1 -17.91 45.42 10.38
C MET A 1 -18.00 44.32 9.35
N LEU A 2 -16.86 43.75 9.00
CA LEU A 2 -16.75 42.69 8.00
C LEU A 2 -16.98 41.33 8.67
N ASN A 3 -17.94 40.56 8.17
CA ASN A 3 -18.27 39.23 8.65
C ASN A 3 -17.24 38.20 8.13
N PRO A 4 -16.44 37.50 8.98
CA PRO A 4 -15.34 36.63 8.54
C PRO A 4 -15.76 35.20 8.24
N PHE A 5 -17.04 34.86 8.15
CA PHE A 5 -17.48 33.49 7.85
C PHE A 5 -18.05 33.35 6.44
N ARG A 6 -17.17 33.50 5.44
CA ARG A 6 -17.49 33.00 4.10
C ARG A 6 -17.32 31.50 4.09
N ARG A 7 -18.43 30.78 4.19
CA ARG A 7 -18.54 29.34 3.98
C ARG A 7 -17.99 29.03 2.61
N VAL A 8 -16.80 28.43 2.54
CA VAL A 8 -16.31 27.78 1.33
C VAL A 8 -17.20 26.56 1.12
N GLN A 9 -18.09 26.64 0.14
CA GLN A 9 -18.87 25.50 -0.32
C GLN A 9 -17.87 24.50 -0.90
N GLY A 10 -17.72 23.36 -0.22
CA GLY A 10 -16.90 22.26 -0.71
C GLY A 10 -17.42 21.78 -2.07
N GLU A 11 -16.59 21.90 -3.06
CA GLU A 11 -16.77 21.27 -4.35
C GLU A 11 -16.95 19.78 -4.12
N ARG A 12 -18.17 19.29 -4.38
CA ARG A 12 -18.45 17.84 -4.44
C ARG A 12 -17.74 17.33 -5.67
N ALA A 13 -16.54 16.82 -5.50
CA ALA A 13 -15.85 16.07 -6.53
C ALA A 13 -16.75 14.88 -6.94
N ARG A 14 -17.25 14.92 -8.16
CA ARG A 14 -17.97 13.81 -8.78
C ARG A 14 -17.02 12.62 -8.84
N ALA A 15 -17.30 11.57 -8.07
CA ALA A 15 -16.52 10.34 -8.10
C ALA A 15 -16.54 9.76 -9.52
N PRO A 16 -15.38 9.39 -10.08
CA PRO A 16 -15.35 8.68 -11.35
C PRO A 16 -15.89 7.27 -11.14
N HIS A 17 -17.01 6.94 -11.80
CA HIS A 17 -17.69 5.63 -11.73
C HIS A 17 -16.98 4.52 -12.53
N SER A 18 -15.70 4.62 -12.84
CA SER A 18 -14.94 3.55 -13.45
C SER A 18 -14.04 2.86 -12.43
N LYS A 19 -13.90 1.52 -12.52
CA LYS A 19 -13.04 0.72 -11.65
C LYS A 19 -11.59 1.24 -11.58
N ALA A 20 -11.07 1.79 -12.68
CA ALA A 20 -9.76 2.41 -12.76
C ALA A 20 -9.67 3.75 -12.00
N GLY A 21 -10.73 4.57 -12.07
CA GLY A 21 -10.77 5.84 -11.34
C GLY A 21 -10.90 5.68 -9.82
N THR A 22 -11.59 4.61 -9.38
CA THR A 22 -11.74 4.29 -7.95
C THR A 22 -10.40 3.82 -7.34
N GLY A 23 -9.60 3.05 -8.10
CA GLY A 23 -8.27 2.60 -7.68
C GLY A 23 -7.31 3.78 -7.47
N ALA A 24 -7.20 4.67 -8.45
CA ALA A 24 -6.32 5.84 -8.36
C ALA A 24 -6.70 6.78 -7.21
N ALA A 25 -8.00 7.01 -6.98
CA ALA A 25 -8.48 7.80 -5.84
C ALA A 25 -8.16 7.14 -4.50
N GLY A 26 -8.25 5.80 -4.43
CA GLY A 26 -7.88 5.03 -3.23
C GLY A 26 -6.39 5.15 -2.91
N GLU A 27 -5.53 5.00 -3.91
CA GLU A 27 -4.07 5.16 -3.74
C GLU A 27 -3.70 6.57 -3.28
N GLU A 28 -4.37 7.60 -3.81
CA GLU A 28 -4.17 8.98 -3.36
C GLU A 28 -4.55 9.14 -1.88
N ARG A 29 -5.68 8.57 -1.46
CA ARG A 29 -6.13 8.60 -0.06
C ARG A 29 -5.18 7.84 0.86
N ALA A 30 -4.69 6.67 0.42
CA ALA A 30 -3.70 5.91 1.15
C ALA A 30 -2.41 6.69 1.34
N ALA A 31 -1.86 7.29 0.29
CA ALA A 31 -0.66 8.10 0.37
C ALA A 31 -0.83 9.31 1.31
N ALA A 32 -1.96 10.02 1.22
CA ALA A 32 -2.26 11.15 2.10
C ALA A 32 -2.34 10.72 3.58
N MET A 33 -2.97 9.57 3.88
CA MET A 33 -3.03 9.03 5.23
C MET A 33 -1.64 8.72 5.77
N LEU A 34 -0.79 8.02 5.00
CA LEU A 34 0.57 7.67 5.41
C LEU A 34 1.44 8.91 5.64
N CYS A 35 1.36 9.92 4.76
CA CYS A 35 2.01 11.22 4.98
C CYS A 35 1.53 11.90 6.26
N GLY A 36 0.22 11.86 6.55
CA GLY A 36 -0.36 12.40 7.78
C GLY A 36 0.13 11.68 9.04
N MET A 37 0.57 10.42 8.92
CA MET A 37 1.21 9.65 9.99
C MET A 37 2.72 9.93 10.12
N GLY A 38 3.27 10.83 9.32
CA GLY A 38 4.70 11.18 9.31
C GLY A 38 5.57 10.25 8.46
N TRP A 39 4.98 9.38 7.62
CA TRP A 39 5.75 8.53 6.73
C TRP A 39 6.22 9.30 5.50
N ARG A 40 7.37 8.93 4.98
CA ARG A 40 7.90 9.46 3.74
C ARG A 40 7.58 8.53 2.59
N ILE A 41 6.87 9.00 1.58
CA ILE A 41 6.61 8.24 0.35
C ILE A 41 7.87 8.29 -0.53
N LEU A 42 8.38 7.12 -0.89
CA LEU A 42 9.58 6.95 -1.73
C LEU A 42 9.23 6.69 -3.17
N ALA A 43 8.17 5.93 -3.43
CA ALA A 43 7.68 5.65 -4.77
C ALA A 43 6.16 5.38 -4.74
N ARG A 44 5.51 5.66 -5.85
CA ARG A 44 4.10 5.35 -6.11
C ARG A 44 3.99 4.70 -7.47
N ASN A 45 3.10 3.69 -7.58
CA ASN A 45 2.84 2.99 -8.85
C ASN A 45 4.15 2.53 -9.53
N TRP A 46 5.10 2.03 -8.74
CA TRP A 46 6.37 1.56 -9.27
C TRP A 46 6.17 0.28 -10.05
N ARG A 47 6.83 0.19 -11.20
CA ARG A 47 6.73 -0.97 -12.10
C ARG A 47 8.09 -1.41 -12.61
N SER A 48 8.25 -2.72 -12.74
CA SER A 48 9.37 -3.37 -13.42
C SER A 48 8.85 -4.60 -14.15
N GLY A 49 8.76 -4.53 -15.48
CA GLY A 49 8.08 -5.54 -16.27
C GLY A 49 6.60 -5.69 -15.85
N HIS A 50 6.23 -6.88 -15.40
CA HIS A 50 4.87 -7.19 -14.90
C HIS A 50 4.73 -7.05 -13.38
N LEU A 51 5.79 -6.66 -12.69
CA LEU A 51 5.79 -6.41 -11.25
C LEU A 51 5.37 -4.98 -10.96
N GLU A 52 4.55 -4.81 -9.93
CA GLU A 52 4.10 -3.50 -9.51
C GLU A 52 3.99 -3.39 -7.99
N LEU A 53 4.23 -2.18 -7.47
CA LEU A 53 4.05 -1.78 -6.08
C LEU A 53 3.21 -0.51 -6.05
N ASP A 54 2.14 -0.50 -5.30
CA ASP A 54 1.25 0.67 -5.20
C ASP A 54 1.96 1.83 -4.51
N ILE A 55 2.54 1.58 -3.34
CA ILE A 55 3.30 2.57 -2.57
C ILE A 55 4.53 1.90 -1.96
N VAL A 56 5.67 2.56 -2.07
CA VAL A 56 6.86 2.29 -1.24
C VAL A 56 7.06 3.48 -0.33
N ALA A 57 7.08 3.24 0.96
CA ALA A 57 7.19 4.28 1.98
C ALA A 57 8.29 3.97 2.98
N GLN A 58 8.61 4.94 3.82
CA GLN A 58 9.54 4.81 4.92
C GLN A 58 8.89 5.30 6.21
N GLU A 59 8.86 4.45 7.23
CA GLU A 59 8.53 4.77 8.61
C GLU A 59 9.78 4.61 9.48
N GLY A 60 10.33 5.72 9.99
CA GLY A 60 11.64 5.68 10.65
C GLY A 60 12.71 5.10 9.72
N ASP A 61 13.38 4.02 10.13
CA ASP A 61 14.39 3.32 9.33
C ASP A 61 13.82 2.18 8.49
N THR A 62 12.56 1.82 8.67
CA THR A 62 11.91 0.69 8.02
C THR A 62 11.33 1.08 6.65
N LEU A 63 11.67 0.32 5.62
CA LEU A 63 10.97 0.36 4.33
C LEU A 63 9.65 -0.39 4.44
N VAL A 64 8.59 0.22 3.94
CA VAL A 64 7.26 -0.37 3.97
C VAL A 64 6.72 -0.46 2.55
N PHE A 65 6.46 -1.68 2.11
CA PHE A 65 5.77 -1.95 0.85
C PHE A 65 4.29 -2.03 1.14
N VAL A 66 3.52 -1.09 0.58
CA VAL A 66 2.10 -0.94 0.89
C VAL A 66 1.26 -1.30 -0.32
N GLU A 67 0.42 -2.30 -0.16
CA GLU A 67 -0.67 -2.61 -1.10
C GLU A 67 -1.90 -1.79 -0.74
N VAL A 68 -2.60 -1.27 -1.73
CA VAL A 68 -3.82 -0.49 -1.54
C VAL A 68 -5.01 -1.24 -2.11
N LYS A 69 -6.05 -1.43 -1.30
CA LYS A 69 -7.32 -2.04 -1.72
C LYS A 69 -8.47 -1.08 -1.50
N THR A 70 -9.07 -0.65 -2.60
CA THR A 70 -10.29 0.17 -2.57
C THR A 70 -11.51 -0.70 -2.77
N ARG A 71 -12.52 -0.52 -1.93
CA ARG A 71 -13.78 -1.28 -1.97
C ARG A 71 -14.96 -0.38 -1.65
N ASP A 72 -16.13 -0.77 -2.14
CA ASP A 72 -17.40 -0.21 -1.67
C ASP A 72 -17.66 -0.73 -0.26
N ALA A 73 -18.07 0.15 0.65
CA ALA A 73 -18.28 -0.17 2.07
C ALA A 73 -19.40 -1.20 2.29
N ASP A 74 -20.29 -1.36 1.31
CA ASP A 74 -21.38 -2.33 1.34
C ASP A 74 -20.95 -3.74 0.90
N GLY A 75 -19.68 -3.92 0.49
CA GLY A 75 -19.10 -5.21 0.11
C GLY A 75 -18.76 -6.07 1.33
N MET A 76 -19.28 -7.31 1.38
CA MET A 76 -19.17 -8.24 2.52
C MET A 76 -17.77 -8.85 2.72
N GLN A 77 -16.74 -8.51 1.95
CA GLN A 77 -15.42 -9.12 2.10
C GLN A 77 -14.57 -8.37 3.12
N ARG A 78 -14.04 -9.11 4.09
CA ARG A 78 -13.09 -8.56 5.07
C ARG A 78 -11.81 -8.13 4.35
N PRO A 79 -11.17 -7.00 4.74
CA PRO A 79 -9.93 -6.50 4.14
C PRO A 79 -8.83 -7.55 4.06
N TYR A 80 -8.75 -8.43 5.06
CA TYR A 80 -7.73 -9.46 5.21
C TYR A 80 -7.80 -10.57 4.14
N GLU A 81 -8.97 -10.86 3.59
CA GLU A 81 -9.14 -11.85 2.52
C GLU A 81 -8.63 -11.35 1.14
N ALA A 82 -8.18 -10.11 1.09
CA ALA A 82 -7.75 -9.46 -0.16
C ALA A 82 -6.38 -9.92 -0.67
N LEU A 83 -5.54 -10.52 0.18
CA LEU A 83 -4.19 -10.95 -0.18
C LEU A 83 -4.10 -12.47 -0.29
N THR A 84 -4.35 -12.98 -1.50
CA THR A 84 -4.13 -14.39 -1.82
C THR A 84 -2.63 -14.74 -1.78
N ALA A 85 -2.30 -16.03 -1.64
CA ALA A 85 -0.91 -16.51 -1.67
C ALA A 85 -0.18 -16.08 -2.95
N VAL A 86 -0.85 -16.13 -4.09
CA VAL A 86 -0.30 -15.67 -5.38
C VAL A 86 0.00 -14.17 -5.36
N LYS A 87 -0.90 -13.36 -4.78
CA LYS A 87 -0.66 -11.91 -4.67
C LYS A 87 0.51 -11.61 -3.74
N LYS A 88 0.60 -12.29 -2.59
CA LYS A 88 1.74 -12.15 -1.66
C LYS A 88 3.07 -12.48 -2.34
N GLU A 89 3.14 -13.56 -3.11
CA GLU A 89 4.33 -13.93 -3.87
C GLU A 89 4.72 -12.85 -4.89
N ARG A 90 3.76 -12.28 -5.61
CA ARG A 90 4.01 -11.19 -6.56
C ARG A 90 4.53 -9.93 -5.86
N LEU A 91 3.96 -9.56 -4.71
CA LEU A 91 4.42 -8.44 -3.90
C LEU A 91 5.86 -8.63 -3.41
N LEU A 92 6.21 -9.84 -2.96
CA LEU A 92 7.57 -10.19 -2.57
C LEU A 92 8.56 -10.02 -3.71
N ARG A 93 8.25 -10.54 -4.90
CA ARG A 93 9.09 -10.39 -6.08
C ARG A 93 9.25 -8.93 -6.48
N ALA A 94 8.17 -8.15 -6.40
CA ALA A 94 8.21 -6.72 -6.70
C ALA A 94 9.07 -5.95 -5.70
N ALA A 95 8.96 -6.27 -4.40
CA ALA A 95 9.80 -5.67 -3.37
C ALA A 95 11.28 -6.01 -3.56
N GLN A 96 11.60 -7.26 -3.88
CA GLN A 96 12.98 -7.68 -4.19
C GLN A 96 13.55 -6.90 -5.37
N ALA A 97 12.78 -6.75 -6.45
CA ALA A 97 13.19 -5.98 -7.60
C ALA A 97 13.40 -4.49 -7.28
N TRP A 98 12.54 -3.91 -6.42
CA TRP A 98 12.70 -2.54 -5.95
C TRP A 98 13.95 -2.38 -5.08
N LEU A 99 14.19 -3.29 -4.14
CA LEU A 99 15.38 -3.28 -3.27
C LEU A 99 16.67 -3.37 -4.09
N ALA A 100 16.71 -4.24 -5.11
CA ALA A 100 17.84 -4.37 -6.02
C ALA A 100 18.08 -3.08 -6.82
N ALA A 101 17.03 -2.46 -7.34
CA ALA A 101 17.11 -1.24 -8.13
C ALA A 101 17.55 0.00 -7.31
N ASN A 102 17.36 -0.03 -5.98
CA ASN A 102 17.67 1.09 -5.08
C ASN A 102 18.83 0.79 -4.11
N ASP A 103 19.53 -0.32 -4.27
CA ASP A 103 20.63 -0.78 -3.39
C ASP A 103 20.24 -0.74 -1.88
N ALA A 104 19.06 -1.26 -1.59
CA ALA A 104 18.43 -1.13 -0.27
C ALA A 104 18.26 -2.46 0.49
N TRP A 105 19.02 -3.50 0.12
CA TRP A 105 18.92 -4.84 0.71
C TRP A 105 19.25 -4.93 2.20
N ASN A 106 19.99 -3.98 2.73
CA ASN A 106 20.43 -3.93 4.11
C ASN A 106 19.44 -3.21 5.05
N ARG A 107 18.29 -2.78 4.51
CA ARG A 107 17.29 -2.05 5.30
C ARG A 107 16.20 -2.99 5.82
N PRO A 108 15.69 -2.76 7.04
CA PRO A 108 14.50 -3.46 7.51
C PRO A 108 13.31 -3.18 6.61
N CYS A 109 12.51 -4.22 6.33
CA CYS A 109 11.34 -4.13 5.47
C CYS A 109 10.13 -4.82 6.08
N ARG A 110 8.95 -4.33 5.76
CA ARG A 110 7.68 -5.01 6.02
C ARG A 110 6.67 -4.74 4.92
N PHE A 111 5.60 -5.51 4.94
CA PHE A 111 4.48 -5.37 4.00
C PHE A 111 3.23 -4.99 4.76
N ASP A 112 2.62 -3.89 4.37
CA ASP A 112 1.39 -3.38 4.97
C ASP A 112 0.28 -3.31 3.90
N LEU A 113 -0.97 -3.29 4.36
CA LEU A 113 -2.15 -3.14 3.51
C LEU A 113 -2.92 -1.90 3.95
N VAL A 114 -3.25 -1.04 3.02
CA VAL A 114 -4.21 0.04 3.24
C VAL A 114 -5.53 -0.32 2.58
N CYS A 115 -6.56 -0.44 3.39
CA CYS A 115 -7.92 -0.62 2.92
C CYS A 115 -8.61 0.74 2.83
N VAL A 116 -9.18 1.04 1.66
CA VAL A 116 -9.94 2.25 1.42
C VAL A 116 -11.38 1.86 1.15
N ALA A 117 -12.27 2.13 2.09
CA ALA A 117 -13.70 1.91 1.95
C ALA A 117 -14.38 3.18 1.44
N VAL A 118 -15.24 3.04 0.46
CA VAL A 118 -16.01 4.14 -0.12
C VAL A 118 -17.49 3.95 0.21
N ARG A 119 -18.09 4.93 0.89
CA ARG A 119 -19.51 4.93 1.20
C ARG A 119 -20.11 6.31 0.90
N SER A 120 -21.06 6.36 -0.02
CA SER A 120 -21.77 7.62 -0.37
C SER A 120 -20.80 8.79 -0.65
N GLY A 121 -19.67 8.51 -1.34
CA GLY A 121 -18.64 9.51 -1.65
C GLY A 121 -17.71 9.88 -0.49
N THR A 122 -17.86 9.23 0.66
CA THR A 122 -16.95 9.37 1.80
C THR A 122 -15.94 8.23 1.81
N TYR A 123 -14.68 8.54 2.07
CA TYR A 123 -13.59 7.58 2.15
C TYR A 123 -13.20 7.32 3.61
N GLN A 124 -13.08 6.05 3.96
CA GLN A 124 -12.50 5.60 5.23
C GLN A 124 -11.25 4.78 4.90
N THR A 125 -10.16 5.03 5.62
CA THR A 125 -8.89 4.33 5.43
C THR A 125 -8.51 3.58 6.69
N GLU A 126 -8.02 2.36 6.51
CA GLU A 126 -7.51 1.50 7.59
C GLU A 126 -6.14 0.96 7.18
N LEU A 127 -5.16 1.06 8.09
CA LEU A 127 -3.83 0.48 7.90
C LEU A 127 -3.75 -0.85 8.66
N ILE A 128 -3.42 -1.91 7.93
CA ILE A 128 -3.15 -3.24 8.48
C ILE A 128 -1.67 -3.52 8.29
N ARG A 129 -0.94 -3.64 9.40
CA ARG A 129 0.51 -3.86 9.39
C ARG A 129 0.87 -5.33 9.28
N ASN A 130 2.04 -5.62 8.72
CA ASN A 130 2.63 -6.97 8.67
C ASN A 130 1.70 -8.01 8.03
N VAL A 131 1.15 -7.72 6.85
CA VAL A 131 0.20 -8.62 6.15
C VAL A 131 0.87 -9.79 5.44
N ILE A 132 2.21 -9.80 5.36
CA ILE A 132 3.00 -10.92 4.86
C ILE A 132 3.98 -11.32 5.96
N GLU A 133 3.83 -12.53 6.49
CA GLU A 133 4.74 -13.11 7.45
C GLU A 133 5.71 -14.07 6.74
N PHE A 134 6.85 -14.37 7.40
CA PHE A 134 7.85 -15.31 6.84
C PHE A 134 7.29 -16.72 6.59
N ALA A 135 6.32 -17.15 7.39
CA ALA A 135 5.61 -18.41 7.16
C ALA A 135 4.82 -18.44 5.84
N ASP A 136 4.39 -17.28 5.35
CA ASP A 136 3.69 -17.12 4.07
C ASP A 136 4.64 -17.29 2.86
N ILE A 137 5.96 -17.10 3.09
CA ILE A 137 7.01 -17.25 2.08
C ILE A 137 7.41 -18.74 2.00
N GLY A 138 6.42 -19.62 2.03
CA GLY A 138 6.59 -21.08 2.07
C GLY A 138 7.89 -21.61 1.47
N THR A 139 8.60 -22.41 2.22
CA THR A 139 9.59 -23.47 1.99
C THR A 139 10.00 -23.87 0.54
N ARG A 140 9.75 -23.05 -0.48
CA ARG A 140 10.06 -23.40 -1.88
C ARG A 140 11.40 -22.88 -2.39
N HIS A 141 12.20 -22.21 -1.58
CA HIS A 141 13.54 -21.74 -1.98
C HIS A 141 14.66 -22.22 -1.06
N ALA A 142 14.65 -23.50 -0.75
CA ALA A 142 15.82 -24.18 -0.23
C ALA A 142 16.58 -24.88 -1.38
N VAL A 143 16.93 -24.14 -2.45
CA VAL A 143 17.98 -24.57 -3.40
C VAL A 143 18.55 -23.33 -4.09
N GLY A 144 19.73 -22.90 -3.69
CA GLY A 144 20.49 -21.88 -4.41
C GLY A 144 21.16 -20.89 -3.46
N GLY A 145 22.41 -21.21 -3.07
CA GLY A 145 23.19 -20.42 -2.12
C GLY A 145 23.36 -18.97 -2.51
N GLY A 146 23.08 -18.12 -1.58
CA GLY A 146 23.35 -16.69 -1.57
C GLY A 146 22.98 -16.17 -0.19
N ASN A 147 23.98 -15.81 0.61
CA ASN A 147 23.83 -15.21 1.92
C ASN A 147 23.09 -13.87 1.84
N ALA A 148 21.79 -13.90 1.82
CA ALA A 148 20.98 -12.74 2.13
C ALA A 148 20.30 -13.02 3.48
N SER A 149 20.87 -12.49 4.55
CA SER A 149 20.27 -12.58 5.87
C SER A 149 19.05 -11.66 5.92
N TRP A 150 17.90 -12.18 5.51
CA TRP A 150 16.63 -11.61 5.89
C TRP A 150 16.46 -11.84 7.39
N GLN A 151 16.57 -10.79 8.18
CA GLN A 151 16.30 -10.83 9.60
C GLN A 151 14.86 -10.35 9.80
N PRO A 152 13.95 -11.24 10.27
CA PRO A 152 12.64 -10.81 10.73
C PRO A 152 12.80 -10.09 12.08
N TRP A 153 12.22 -8.95 12.16
CA TRP A 153 12.09 -8.17 13.40
C TRP A 153 10.72 -8.32 14.00
#